data_6ac7cacc8a2a5a4d0c311fb2cd4df9f6
#
_entry.id   6ac7cacc8a2a5a4d0c311fb2cd4df9f6
#
_cell.length_a   1.000
_cell.length_b   1.000
_cell.length_c   1.000
_cell.angle_alpha   90.00
_cell.angle_beta   90.00
_cell.angle_gamma   90.00
#
_symmetry.space_group_name_H-M   'P 1'
#
loop_
_entity.id
_entity.type
_entity.pdbx_description
1 polymer ?
#
loop_
_entity_poly.entity_id
_entity_poly.type
_entity_poly.pdbx_seq_one_letter_code
_entity_poly.pdbx_strand_id
1 'polypeptide(L)'
;MANNLWERFKRQLKITFNWKNIKRSLLRNRTECPSFDGEEYYKRFNIEKCADNATYQANNKKMLQAAYKKAWENRNYEIDKFWSRALYFWGFIAATFVAYTAILTADEIKKNEIMDMHFDIHVLALGVIFSLAWLLVIKGSKRWQENWEKHIDKLENLVSGPLYKTIFYEGKRYYSVSKLNEMMAFTVLFVWIGLFAQTLYSRYSINFTNIDWITTLIVGFTCVMMFIMLFGYGVTNIYHTGKKGFIDRTERDKIKEEKRKKKIH
;
A
#
# COMPACT_ATOMS: atom_id res chain seq x y z
N MET A 1 -1.59 6.30 27.77
CA MET A 1 -0.93 6.00 26.48
C MET A 1 -1.52 4.78 25.76
N ALA A 2 -1.82 3.68 26.43
CA ALA A 2 -2.35 2.45 25.83
C ALA A 2 -3.71 2.60 25.09
N ASN A 3 -4.65 3.39 25.63
CA ASN A 3 -5.95 3.62 25.00
C ASN A 3 -5.85 4.31 23.61
N ASN A 4 -4.86 5.18 23.42
CA ASN A 4 -4.66 5.88 22.15
C ASN A 4 -4.07 4.96 21.06
N LEU A 5 -3.27 3.97 21.46
CA LEU A 5 -2.69 2.96 20.57
C LEU A 5 -3.76 1.95 20.10
N TRP A 6 -4.62 1.51 21.01
CA TRP A 6 -5.71 0.57 20.73
C TRP A 6 -6.78 1.17 19.81
N GLU A 7 -7.13 2.44 19.99
CA GLU A 7 -8.05 3.13 19.06
C GLU A 7 -7.42 3.39 17.69
N ARG A 8 -6.11 3.62 17.63
CA ARG A 8 -5.36 3.68 16.34
C ARG A 8 -5.32 2.31 15.66
N PHE A 9 -5.12 1.23 16.43
CA PHE A 9 -5.14 -0.14 15.95
C PHE A 9 -6.51 -0.52 15.35
N LYS A 10 -7.59 -0.30 16.08
CA LYS A 10 -8.96 -0.53 15.59
C LYS A 10 -9.26 0.28 14.33
N ARG A 11 -8.79 1.54 14.27
CA ARG A 11 -9.01 2.42 13.12
C ARG A 11 -8.24 1.95 11.89
N GLN A 12 -7.01 1.49 12.06
CA GLN A 12 -6.19 0.95 10.98
C GLN A 12 -6.70 -0.41 10.48
N LEU A 13 -7.09 -1.31 11.39
CA LEU A 13 -7.77 -2.56 11.01
C LEU A 13 -9.05 -2.27 10.22
N LYS A 14 -9.85 -1.28 10.64
CA LYS A 14 -11.06 -0.88 9.93
C LYS A 14 -10.77 -0.30 8.54
N ILE A 15 -9.63 0.37 8.35
CA ILE A 15 -9.17 0.90 7.07
C ILE A 15 -8.58 -0.21 6.19
N THR A 16 -7.79 -1.12 6.78
CA THR A 16 -7.09 -2.19 6.05
C THR A 16 -8.03 -3.33 5.67
N PHE A 17 -8.98 -3.68 6.57
CA PHE A 17 -9.91 -4.81 6.41
C PHE A 17 -11.38 -4.38 6.32
N ASN A 18 -11.67 -3.17 5.83
CA ASN A 18 -13.04 -2.68 5.76
C ASN A 18 -13.83 -3.38 4.64
N TRP A 19 -14.45 -4.51 4.98
CA TRP A 19 -15.38 -5.26 4.14
C TRP A 19 -16.52 -4.38 3.56
N LYS A 20 -16.94 -3.33 4.26
CA LYS A 20 -17.90 -2.35 3.73
C LYS A 20 -17.32 -1.56 2.55
N ASN A 21 -16.03 -1.27 2.55
CA ASN A 21 -15.37 -0.62 1.41
C ASN A 21 -15.15 -1.58 0.24
N ILE A 22 -14.87 -2.87 0.53
CA ILE A 22 -14.83 -3.92 -0.49
C ILE A 22 -16.22 -4.07 -1.11
N LYS A 23 -17.29 -4.16 -0.28
CA LYS A 23 -18.67 -4.24 -0.75
C LYS A 23 -19.12 -2.97 -1.50
N ARG A 24 -18.73 -1.76 -1.02
CA ARG A 24 -18.98 -0.49 -1.72
C ARG A 24 -18.16 -0.35 -2.99
N SER A 25 -16.92 -0.83 -3.05
CA SER A 25 -16.13 -0.82 -4.29
C SER A 25 -16.68 -1.77 -5.33
N LEU A 26 -17.35 -2.85 -4.90
CA LEU A 26 -18.08 -3.77 -5.77
C LEU A 26 -19.42 -3.20 -6.26
N LEU A 27 -20.04 -2.28 -5.49
CA LEU A 27 -21.36 -1.69 -5.76
C LEU A 27 -21.27 -0.24 -6.23
N ARG A 28 -20.11 0.38 -6.27
CA ARG A 28 -19.94 1.78 -6.65
C ARG A 28 -20.13 1.93 -8.15
N ASN A 29 -21.32 2.27 -8.54
CA ASN A 29 -21.57 2.99 -9.79
C ASN A 29 -20.66 4.24 -9.77
N ARG A 30 -19.75 4.35 -10.75
CA ARG A 30 -18.80 5.47 -10.91
C ARG A 30 -19.50 6.76 -11.36
N THR A 31 -20.63 7.11 -10.80
CA THR A 31 -21.44 8.25 -11.29
C THR A 31 -21.22 9.55 -10.55
N GLU A 32 -20.42 9.58 -9.48
CA GLU A 32 -20.10 10.86 -8.85
C GLU A 32 -18.60 10.93 -8.52
N CYS A 33 -17.82 11.50 -9.46
CA CYS A 33 -16.63 12.22 -9.06
C CYS A 33 -17.08 13.36 -8.15
N PRO A 34 -16.64 13.44 -6.88
CA PRO A 34 -16.92 14.64 -6.10
C PRO A 34 -16.38 15.81 -6.90
N SER A 35 -17.24 16.81 -7.12
CA SER A 35 -16.89 18.05 -7.80
C SER A 35 -15.78 18.73 -7.02
N PHE A 36 -14.54 18.37 -7.33
CA PHE A 36 -13.39 19.14 -6.90
C PHE A 36 -13.46 20.44 -7.63
N ASP A 37 -13.45 21.54 -6.90
CA ASP A 37 -13.35 22.86 -7.47
C ASP A 37 -12.07 22.91 -8.32
N GLY A 38 -12.23 22.85 -9.63
CA GLY A 38 -11.12 22.86 -10.58
C GLY A 38 -10.30 24.15 -10.46
N GLU A 39 -10.90 25.23 -9.98
CA GLU A 39 -10.27 26.52 -9.79
C GLU A 39 -9.16 26.47 -8.74
N GLU A 40 -9.36 25.80 -7.61
CA GLU A 40 -8.34 25.67 -6.57
C GLU A 40 -7.11 24.90 -7.07
N TYR A 41 -7.29 23.89 -7.90
CA TYR A 41 -6.19 23.15 -8.49
C TYR A 41 -5.36 24.03 -9.44
N TYR A 42 -5.99 24.80 -10.32
CA TYR A 42 -5.30 25.66 -11.29
C TYR A 42 -4.65 26.89 -10.64
N LYS A 43 -5.21 27.43 -9.57
CA LYS A 43 -4.58 28.49 -8.77
C LYS A 43 -3.18 28.10 -8.27
N ARG A 44 -2.93 26.83 -8.03
CA ARG A 44 -1.60 26.31 -7.64
C ARG A 44 -0.54 26.44 -8.73
N PHE A 45 -0.96 26.60 -9.98
CA PHE A 45 -0.08 26.90 -11.12
C PHE A 45 0.00 28.41 -11.41
N ASN A 46 -0.52 29.27 -10.52
CA ASN A 46 -0.64 30.72 -10.74
C ASN A 46 -1.42 31.05 -12.02
N ILE A 47 -2.40 30.22 -12.40
CA ILE A 47 -3.22 30.43 -13.57
C ILE A 47 -4.47 31.18 -13.14
N GLU A 48 -4.59 32.44 -13.57
CA GLU A 48 -5.78 33.27 -13.40
C GLU A 48 -6.69 33.15 -14.62
N LYS A 49 -8.00 33.03 -14.39
CA LYS A 49 -9.01 32.88 -15.46
C LYS A 49 -9.12 34.11 -16.39
N CYS A 50 -8.66 35.27 -15.95
CA CYS A 50 -8.92 36.57 -16.58
C CYS A 50 -7.63 37.26 -17.04
N ALA A 51 -6.64 36.54 -17.57
CA ALA A 51 -5.50 37.23 -18.18
C ALA A 51 -5.84 37.52 -19.65
N ASP A 52 -6.21 38.76 -19.93
CA ASP A 52 -6.46 39.25 -21.31
C ASP A 52 -5.21 39.33 -22.19
N ASN A 53 -4.05 38.95 -21.67
CA ASN A 53 -2.79 39.00 -22.38
C ASN A 53 -2.52 37.66 -23.10
N ALA A 54 -2.48 37.71 -24.43
CA ALA A 54 -2.22 36.55 -25.28
C ALA A 54 -0.90 35.81 -24.96
N THR A 55 0.14 36.55 -24.53
CA THR A 55 1.44 35.99 -24.12
C THR A 55 1.30 35.18 -22.84
N TYR A 56 0.52 35.66 -21.88
CA TYR A 56 0.25 34.96 -20.63
C TYR A 56 -0.54 33.68 -20.86
N GLN A 57 -1.56 33.72 -21.72
CA GLN A 57 -2.33 32.54 -22.13
C GLN A 57 -1.45 31.48 -22.82
N ALA A 58 -0.53 31.89 -23.69
CA ALA A 58 0.38 31.00 -24.37
C ALA A 58 1.38 30.32 -23.40
N ASN A 59 1.89 31.08 -22.43
CA ASN A 59 2.81 30.55 -21.40
C ASN A 59 2.08 29.57 -20.45
N ASN A 60 0.85 29.91 -20.04
CA ASN A 60 0.02 29.03 -19.22
C ASN A 60 -0.27 27.72 -19.96
N LYS A 61 -0.58 27.77 -21.25
CA LYS A 61 -0.81 26.58 -22.07
C LYS A 61 0.43 25.70 -22.14
N LYS A 62 1.61 26.27 -22.37
CA LYS A 62 2.88 25.52 -22.37
C LYS A 62 3.14 24.87 -21.01
N MET A 63 2.93 25.58 -19.92
CA MET A 63 3.12 25.05 -18.56
C MET A 63 2.16 23.90 -18.27
N LEU A 64 0.89 24.03 -18.62
CA LEU A 64 -0.11 22.96 -18.46
C LEU A 64 0.21 21.73 -19.31
N GLN A 65 0.67 21.92 -20.55
CA GLN A 65 1.12 20.82 -21.40
C GLN A 65 2.34 20.10 -20.81
N ALA A 66 3.32 20.84 -20.28
CA ALA A 66 4.47 20.26 -19.60
C ALA A 66 4.07 19.49 -18.34
N ALA A 67 3.17 20.05 -17.52
CA ALA A 67 2.63 19.39 -16.34
C ALA A 67 1.87 18.11 -16.70
N TYR A 68 1.04 18.14 -17.74
CA TYR A 68 0.29 16.99 -18.24
C TYR A 68 1.23 15.88 -18.72
N LYS A 69 2.23 16.22 -19.55
CA LYS A 69 3.26 15.28 -19.99
C LYS A 69 3.98 14.66 -18.80
N LYS A 70 4.38 15.48 -17.80
CA LYS A 70 5.07 15.00 -16.61
C LYS A 70 4.20 14.10 -15.75
N ALA A 71 2.90 14.36 -15.64
CA ALA A 71 1.96 13.50 -14.94
C ALA A 71 1.85 12.11 -15.60
N TRP A 72 1.84 12.04 -16.94
CA TRP A 72 1.87 10.80 -17.70
C TRP A 72 3.17 10.02 -17.51
N GLU A 73 4.32 10.69 -17.58
CA GLU A 73 5.63 10.07 -17.36
C GLU A 73 5.70 9.46 -15.94
N ASN A 74 5.29 10.22 -14.93
CA ASN A 74 5.31 9.75 -13.56
C ASN A 74 4.33 8.60 -13.32
N ARG A 75 3.13 8.64 -13.95
CA ARG A 75 2.18 7.54 -13.89
C ARG A 75 2.76 6.25 -14.48
N ASN A 76 3.36 6.33 -15.67
CA ASN A 76 3.96 5.19 -16.34
C ASN A 76 5.14 4.65 -15.52
N TYR A 77 5.99 5.54 -14.99
CA TYR A 77 7.07 5.17 -14.07
C TYR A 77 6.56 4.39 -12.84
N GLU A 78 5.45 4.82 -12.22
CA GLU A 78 4.88 4.09 -11.08
C GLU A 78 4.33 2.72 -11.47
N ILE A 79 3.77 2.56 -12.68
CA ILE A 79 3.32 1.26 -13.20
C ILE A 79 4.53 0.32 -13.40
N ASP A 80 5.60 0.80 -14.03
CA ASP A 80 6.80 0.01 -14.26
C ASP A 80 7.46 -0.40 -12.93
N LYS A 81 7.52 0.53 -11.98
CA LYS A 81 8.04 0.24 -10.62
C LYS A 81 7.13 -0.70 -9.83
N PHE A 82 5.83 -0.65 -10.03
CA PHE A 82 4.90 -1.59 -9.42
C PHE A 82 5.24 -3.04 -9.82
N TRP A 83 5.42 -3.30 -11.10
CA TRP A 83 5.76 -4.63 -11.60
C TRP A 83 7.17 -5.06 -11.18
N SER A 84 8.15 -4.16 -11.24
CA SER A 84 9.50 -4.45 -10.77
C SER A 84 9.53 -4.83 -9.29
N ARG A 85 8.84 -4.08 -8.44
CA ARG A 85 8.74 -4.39 -7.00
C ARG A 85 8.03 -5.74 -6.76
N ALA A 86 6.94 -6.01 -7.48
CA ALA A 86 6.23 -7.28 -7.38
C ALA A 86 7.14 -8.47 -7.73
N LEU A 87 7.95 -8.36 -8.79
CA LEU A 87 8.88 -9.40 -9.20
C LEU A 87 9.92 -9.73 -8.12
N TYR A 88 10.48 -8.72 -7.44
CA TYR A 88 11.41 -8.96 -6.33
C TYR A 88 10.73 -9.74 -5.18
N PHE A 89 9.53 -9.34 -4.78
CA PHE A 89 8.81 -10.04 -3.73
C PHE A 89 8.43 -11.47 -4.13
N TRP A 90 8.06 -11.70 -5.38
CA TRP A 90 7.81 -13.06 -5.89
C TRP A 90 9.06 -13.93 -5.80
N GLY A 91 10.23 -13.38 -6.13
CA GLY A 91 11.50 -14.07 -5.98
C GLY A 91 11.79 -14.46 -4.52
N PHE A 92 11.63 -13.53 -3.58
CA PHE A 92 11.83 -13.82 -2.16
C PHE A 92 10.83 -14.84 -1.61
N ILE A 93 9.56 -14.73 -1.98
CA ILE A 93 8.51 -15.66 -1.57
C ILE A 93 8.78 -17.05 -2.16
N ALA A 94 9.14 -17.13 -3.44
CA ALA A 94 9.51 -18.41 -4.06
C ALA A 94 10.71 -19.05 -3.37
N ALA A 95 11.75 -18.27 -3.05
CA ALA A 95 12.92 -18.78 -2.32
C ALA A 95 12.55 -19.31 -0.93
N THR A 96 11.66 -18.64 -0.21
CA THR A 96 11.15 -19.13 1.09
C THR A 96 10.32 -20.41 0.95
N PHE A 97 9.51 -20.55 -0.10
CA PHE A 97 8.81 -21.81 -0.38
C PHE A 97 9.77 -22.95 -0.70
N VAL A 98 10.81 -22.70 -1.52
CA VAL A 98 11.85 -23.70 -1.82
C VAL A 98 12.58 -24.12 -0.55
N ALA A 99 12.99 -23.16 0.29
CA ALA A 99 13.62 -23.46 1.57
C ALA A 99 12.72 -24.29 2.49
N TYR A 100 11.44 -23.93 2.59
CA TYR A 100 10.47 -24.65 3.42
C TYR A 100 10.23 -26.08 2.90
N THR A 101 10.07 -26.26 1.60
CA THR A 101 9.90 -27.60 1.00
C THR A 101 11.16 -28.45 1.18
N ALA A 102 12.36 -27.86 1.08
CA ALA A 102 13.62 -28.57 1.35
C ALA A 102 13.69 -29.09 2.80
N ILE A 103 13.18 -28.33 3.77
CA ILE A 103 13.08 -28.77 5.17
C ILE A 103 12.10 -29.95 5.30
N LEU A 104 10.94 -29.87 4.63
CA LEU A 104 9.92 -30.92 4.71
C LEU A 104 10.37 -32.24 4.09
N THR A 105 11.22 -32.18 3.06
CA THR A 105 11.71 -33.36 2.31
C THR A 105 13.08 -33.85 2.79
N ALA A 106 13.68 -33.21 3.80
CA ALA A 106 14.94 -33.65 4.37
C ALA A 106 14.82 -35.02 5.11
N ASP A 107 15.87 -35.80 5.08
CA ASP A 107 15.98 -37.02 5.88
C ASP A 107 15.78 -36.74 7.36
N GLU A 108 15.25 -37.71 8.12
CA GLU A 108 14.89 -37.51 9.55
C GLU A 108 16.06 -36.95 10.39
N ILE A 109 17.30 -37.41 10.16
CA ILE A 109 18.48 -36.92 10.90
C ILE A 109 18.68 -35.42 10.63
N LYS A 110 18.73 -35.02 9.36
CA LYS A 110 18.91 -33.62 8.97
C LYS A 110 17.71 -32.74 9.39
N LYS A 111 16.52 -33.30 9.32
CA LYS A 111 15.30 -32.62 9.76
C LYS A 111 15.33 -32.27 11.23
N ASN A 112 15.80 -33.22 12.08
CA ASN A 112 15.95 -33.00 13.51
C ASN A 112 16.99 -31.90 13.79
N GLU A 113 18.14 -31.92 13.14
CA GLU A 113 19.18 -30.87 13.27
C GLU A 113 18.64 -29.49 12.85
N ILE A 114 17.87 -29.40 11.75
CA ILE A 114 17.25 -28.17 11.28
C ILE A 114 16.20 -27.66 12.28
N MET A 115 15.44 -28.57 12.87
CA MET A 115 14.42 -28.24 13.87
C MET A 115 15.05 -27.81 15.20
N ASP A 116 16.18 -28.42 15.62
CA ASP A 116 16.92 -28.03 16.81
C ASP A 116 17.53 -26.63 16.65
N MET A 117 17.98 -26.28 15.45
CA MET A 117 18.42 -24.92 15.10
C MET A 117 17.29 -23.92 14.87
N HIS A 118 16.03 -24.31 14.96
CA HIS A 118 14.83 -23.47 14.73
C HIS A 118 14.78 -22.86 13.32
N PHE A 119 15.47 -23.43 12.35
CA PHE A 119 15.57 -22.86 11.00
C PHE A 119 14.22 -22.88 10.27
N ASP A 120 13.37 -23.87 10.52
CA ASP A 120 12.00 -23.97 10.03
C ASP A 120 11.14 -22.75 10.44
N ILE A 121 11.23 -22.34 11.71
CA ILE A 121 10.52 -21.16 12.23
C ILE A 121 11.04 -19.86 11.61
N HIS A 122 12.35 -19.74 11.37
CA HIS A 122 12.92 -18.59 10.68
C HIS A 122 12.41 -18.47 9.25
N VAL A 123 12.37 -19.58 8.50
CA VAL A 123 11.85 -19.58 7.12
C VAL A 123 10.38 -19.19 7.07
N LEU A 124 9.55 -19.73 7.98
CA LEU A 124 8.14 -19.39 8.09
C LEU A 124 7.94 -17.92 8.46
N ALA A 125 8.70 -17.40 9.40
CA ALA A 125 8.69 -15.98 9.78
C ALA A 125 9.03 -15.07 8.60
N LEU A 126 10.07 -15.41 7.82
CA LEU A 126 10.43 -14.67 6.61
C LEU A 126 9.31 -14.73 5.57
N GLY A 127 8.67 -15.88 5.37
CA GLY A 127 7.51 -16.00 4.47
C GLY A 127 6.37 -15.06 4.84
N VAL A 128 6.03 -14.97 6.13
CA VAL A 128 5.01 -14.03 6.63
C VAL A 128 5.43 -12.58 6.41
N ILE A 129 6.68 -12.23 6.76
CA ILE A 129 7.20 -10.86 6.63
C ILE A 129 7.22 -10.42 5.16
N PHE A 130 7.76 -11.23 4.25
CA PHE A 130 7.84 -10.87 2.83
C PHE A 130 6.46 -10.76 2.18
N SER A 131 5.53 -11.65 2.52
CA SER A 131 4.17 -11.60 1.98
C SER A 131 3.40 -10.36 2.48
N LEU A 132 3.57 -10.01 3.75
CA LEU A 132 3.00 -8.77 4.29
C LEU A 132 3.62 -7.53 3.64
N ALA A 133 4.95 -7.50 3.52
CA ALA A 133 5.65 -6.40 2.87
C ALA A 133 5.18 -6.22 1.42
N TRP A 134 5.04 -7.32 0.66
CA TRP A 134 4.52 -7.30 -0.70
C TRP A 134 3.11 -6.70 -0.76
N LEU A 135 2.19 -7.16 0.10
CA LEU A 135 0.83 -6.64 0.17
C LEU A 135 0.80 -5.12 0.43
N LEU A 136 1.64 -4.64 1.36
CA LEU A 136 1.70 -3.21 1.70
C LEU A 136 2.32 -2.38 0.58
N VAL A 137 3.34 -2.90 -0.09
CA VAL A 137 3.99 -2.24 -1.25
C VAL A 137 3.03 -2.14 -2.44
N ILE A 138 2.23 -3.18 -2.72
CA ILE A 138 1.17 -3.11 -3.74
C ILE A 138 0.21 -1.95 -3.44
N LYS A 139 -0.28 -1.86 -2.20
CA LYS A 139 -1.21 -0.79 -1.79
C LYS A 139 -0.58 0.60 -1.89
N GLY A 140 0.68 0.73 -1.48
CA GLY A 140 1.43 1.97 -1.57
C GLY A 140 1.64 2.42 -3.01
N SER A 141 2.10 1.52 -3.87
CA SER A 141 2.33 1.79 -5.30
C SER A 141 1.03 2.17 -6.02
N LYS A 142 -0.07 1.44 -5.77
CA LYS A 142 -1.37 1.76 -6.36
C LYS A 142 -1.84 3.16 -5.96
N ARG A 143 -1.60 3.58 -4.72
CA ARG A 143 -1.98 4.91 -4.25
C ARG A 143 -1.20 6.03 -4.96
N TRP A 144 0.08 5.81 -5.27
CA TRP A 144 0.88 6.76 -6.05
C TRP A 144 0.43 6.82 -7.51
N GLN A 145 0.13 5.68 -8.11
CA GLN A 145 -0.45 5.63 -9.45
C GLN A 145 -1.77 6.42 -9.50
N GLU A 146 -2.70 6.20 -8.58
CA GLU A 146 -3.97 6.92 -8.48
C GLU A 146 -3.78 8.43 -8.25
N ASN A 147 -2.71 8.82 -7.56
CA ASN A 147 -2.38 10.24 -7.41
C ASN A 147 -2.07 10.89 -8.76
N TRP A 148 -1.25 10.27 -9.59
CA TRP A 148 -0.93 10.78 -10.91
C TRP A 148 -2.12 10.73 -11.88
N GLU A 149 -2.95 9.70 -11.79
CA GLU A 149 -4.22 9.61 -12.54
C GLU A 149 -5.14 10.81 -12.22
N LYS A 150 -5.22 11.23 -10.96
CA LYS A 150 -6.00 12.43 -10.57
C LYS A 150 -5.42 13.73 -11.12
N HIS A 151 -4.09 13.84 -11.23
CA HIS A 151 -3.47 14.99 -11.90
C HIS A 151 -3.80 14.99 -13.39
N ILE A 152 -3.72 13.85 -14.07
CA ILE A 152 -4.10 13.70 -15.48
C ILE A 152 -5.56 14.10 -15.67
N ASP A 153 -6.49 13.57 -14.86
CA ASP A 153 -7.92 13.89 -14.93
C ASP A 153 -8.22 15.39 -14.81
N LYS A 154 -7.40 16.13 -14.07
CA LYS A 154 -7.58 17.59 -13.94
C LYS A 154 -6.98 18.34 -15.11
N LEU A 155 -5.77 17.95 -15.55
CA LEU A 155 -5.03 18.66 -16.57
C LEU A 155 -5.58 18.41 -17.98
N GLU A 156 -6.10 17.22 -18.28
CA GLU A 156 -6.51 16.84 -19.63
C GLU A 156 -7.59 17.74 -20.24
N ASN A 157 -8.53 18.26 -19.43
CA ASN A 157 -9.60 19.13 -19.92
C ASN A 157 -9.11 20.35 -20.66
N LEU A 158 -7.95 20.91 -20.25
CA LEU A 158 -7.37 22.12 -20.82
C LEU A 158 -6.29 21.83 -21.88
N VAL A 159 -5.83 20.58 -21.98
CA VAL A 159 -4.70 20.20 -22.86
C VAL A 159 -5.15 19.34 -24.03
N SER A 160 -5.85 18.25 -23.77
CA SER A 160 -6.21 17.23 -24.77
C SER A 160 -7.70 16.93 -24.86
N GLY A 161 -8.51 17.55 -23.99
CA GLY A 161 -9.91 17.18 -23.80
C GLY A 161 -10.03 15.89 -22.93
N PRO A 162 -11.26 15.49 -22.59
CA PRO A 162 -11.54 14.43 -21.61
C PRO A 162 -11.30 13.01 -22.15
N LEU A 163 -10.15 12.76 -22.78
CA LEU A 163 -9.83 11.47 -23.40
C LEU A 163 -9.61 10.36 -22.36
N TYR A 164 -8.79 10.63 -21.35
CA TYR A 164 -8.40 9.64 -20.36
C TYR A 164 -9.52 9.25 -19.40
N LYS A 165 -10.34 10.22 -18.99
CA LYS A 165 -11.47 9.97 -18.09
C LYS A 165 -12.73 9.47 -18.81
N THR A 166 -12.78 9.54 -20.16
CA THR A 166 -13.87 8.98 -20.93
C THR A 166 -13.66 7.49 -21.11
N ILE A 167 -14.55 6.69 -20.50
CA ILE A 167 -14.47 5.22 -20.54
C ILE A 167 -15.53 4.69 -21.48
N PHE A 168 -15.15 3.87 -22.44
CA PHE A 168 -16.08 3.11 -23.25
C PHE A 168 -16.71 1.99 -22.39
N TYR A 169 -18.02 1.94 -22.36
CA TYR A 169 -18.79 1.02 -21.54
C TYR A 169 -19.67 0.10 -22.40
N GLU A 170 -19.41 -1.21 -22.36
CA GLU A 170 -20.17 -2.22 -23.10
C GLU A 170 -21.20 -2.97 -22.26
N GLY A 171 -21.44 -2.58 -21.02
CA GLY A 171 -22.34 -3.32 -20.13
C GLY A 171 -21.75 -4.63 -19.55
N LYS A 172 -20.49 -4.96 -19.87
CA LYS A 172 -19.80 -6.14 -19.38
C LYS A 172 -19.01 -5.85 -18.10
N ARG A 173 -18.73 -6.92 -17.32
CA ARG A 173 -17.86 -6.82 -16.15
C ARG A 173 -16.39 -6.92 -16.60
N TYR A 174 -15.54 -6.02 -16.07
CA TYR A 174 -14.10 -6.04 -16.30
C TYR A 174 -13.37 -6.43 -15.02
N TYR A 175 -12.34 -7.27 -15.16
CA TYR A 175 -11.47 -7.64 -14.05
C TYR A 175 -10.41 -6.55 -13.81
N SER A 176 -10.15 -6.25 -12.55
CA SER A 176 -9.11 -5.30 -12.17
C SER A 176 -7.80 -6.02 -11.85
N VAL A 177 -6.77 -5.79 -12.66
CA VAL A 177 -5.45 -6.39 -12.49
C VAL A 177 -4.88 -6.08 -11.10
N SER A 178 -4.99 -4.83 -10.64
CA SER A 178 -4.50 -4.43 -9.32
C SER A 178 -5.22 -5.15 -8.18
N LYS A 179 -6.53 -5.37 -8.30
CA LYS A 179 -7.30 -6.10 -7.27
C LYS A 179 -6.95 -7.58 -7.24
N LEU A 180 -6.76 -8.19 -8.41
CA LEU A 180 -6.34 -9.59 -8.51
C LEU A 180 -4.96 -9.78 -7.88
N ASN A 181 -4.02 -8.89 -8.17
CA ASN A 181 -2.69 -8.95 -7.58
C ASN A 181 -2.73 -8.74 -6.05
N GLU A 182 -3.58 -7.84 -5.55
CA GLU A 182 -3.82 -7.67 -4.11
C GLU A 182 -4.41 -8.94 -3.48
N MET A 183 -5.36 -9.59 -4.15
CA MET A 183 -5.94 -10.86 -3.68
C MET A 183 -4.89 -11.98 -3.63
N MET A 184 -4.02 -12.07 -4.64
CA MET A 184 -2.93 -13.06 -4.64
C MET A 184 -1.97 -12.83 -3.49
N ALA A 185 -1.54 -11.58 -3.24
CA ALA A 185 -0.70 -11.26 -2.10
C ALA A 185 -1.35 -11.62 -0.75
N PHE A 186 -2.66 -11.39 -0.65
CA PHE A 186 -3.45 -11.76 0.52
C PHE A 186 -3.49 -13.28 0.73
N THR A 187 -3.72 -14.03 -0.35
CA THR A 187 -3.75 -15.50 -0.31
C THR A 187 -2.42 -16.07 0.14
N VAL A 188 -1.31 -15.60 -0.44
CA VAL A 188 0.05 -16.04 -0.06
C VAL A 188 0.34 -15.73 1.40
N LEU A 189 0.00 -14.53 1.86
CA LEU A 189 0.16 -14.17 3.28
C LEU A 189 -0.64 -15.10 4.20
N PHE A 190 -1.88 -15.43 3.83
CA PHE A 190 -2.73 -16.35 4.59
C PHE A 190 -2.14 -17.75 4.67
N VAL A 191 -1.58 -18.25 3.56
CA VAL A 191 -0.89 -19.55 3.52
C VAL A 191 0.28 -19.55 4.50
N TRP A 192 1.14 -18.53 4.46
CA TRP A 192 2.29 -18.44 5.37
C TRP A 192 1.89 -18.32 6.83
N ILE A 193 0.86 -17.52 7.15
CA ILE A 193 0.33 -17.43 8.52
C ILE A 193 -0.22 -18.79 8.98
N GLY A 194 -0.92 -19.51 8.11
CA GLY A 194 -1.46 -20.83 8.40
C GLY A 194 -0.35 -21.85 8.71
N LEU A 195 0.68 -21.92 7.85
CA LEU A 195 1.83 -22.79 8.05
C LEU A 195 2.59 -22.44 9.33
N PHE A 196 2.78 -21.15 9.59
CA PHE A 196 3.45 -20.67 10.81
C PHE A 196 2.66 -21.06 12.07
N ALA A 197 1.35 -20.82 12.06
CA ALA A 197 0.47 -21.19 13.16
C ALA A 197 0.40 -22.70 13.39
N GLN A 198 0.34 -23.50 12.32
CA GLN A 198 0.34 -24.96 12.39
C GLN A 198 1.64 -25.48 13.01
N THR A 199 2.79 -24.95 12.60
CA THR A 199 4.10 -25.36 13.16
C THR A 199 4.22 -24.98 14.63
N LEU A 200 3.79 -23.77 15.01
CA LEU A 200 3.74 -23.35 16.42
C LEU A 200 2.82 -24.23 17.25
N TYR A 201 1.61 -24.51 16.75
CA TYR A 201 0.67 -25.40 17.43
C TYR A 201 1.28 -26.79 17.66
N SER A 202 1.90 -27.38 16.66
CA SER A 202 2.55 -28.69 16.77
C SER A 202 3.68 -28.69 17.81
N ARG A 203 4.49 -27.64 17.90
CA ARG A 203 5.58 -27.54 18.89
C ARG A 203 5.08 -27.34 20.32
N TYR A 204 4.10 -26.46 20.52
CA TYR A 204 3.63 -26.10 21.86
C TYR A 204 2.55 -27.05 22.41
N SER A 205 1.80 -27.76 21.58
CA SER A 205 0.79 -28.73 22.04
C SER A 205 1.41 -29.97 22.67
N ILE A 206 2.67 -30.27 22.32
CA ILE A 206 3.37 -31.47 22.82
C ILE A 206 4.00 -31.21 24.19
N ASN A 207 4.43 -29.98 24.51
CA ASN A 207 5.09 -29.65 25.77
C ASN A 207 4.81 -28.22 26.25
N PHE A 208 3.66 -27.98 26.85
CA PHE A 208 3.37 -26.69 27.50
C PHE A 208 4.29 -26.31 28.67
N THR A 209 5.07 -27.27 29.17
CA THR A 209 5.97 -27.06 30.31
C THR A 209 7.33 -26.50 29.94
N ASN A 210 7.78 -26.67 28.71
CA ASN A 210 9.07 -26.16 28.23
C ASN A 210 8.86 -25.12 27.15
N ILE A 211 8.72 -23.87 27.56
CA ILE A 211 8.69 -22.73 26.62
C ILE A 211 10.09 -22.59 26.01
N ASP A 212 10.18 -22.92 24.73
CA ASP A 212 11.39 -22.66 23.95
C ASP A 212 11.56 -21.14 23.74
N TRP A 213 12.53 -20.58 24.45
CA TRP A 213 12.76 -19.14 24.45
C TRP A 213 13.20 -18.62 23.06
N ILE A 214 13.90 -19.42 22.25
CA ILE A 214 14.34 -19.04 20.92
C ILE A 214 13.13 -18.90 19.98
N THR A 215 12.25 -19.89 19.95
CA THR A 215 10.99 -19.80 19.19
C THR A 215 10.16 -18.61 19.64
N THR A 216 10.04 -18.37 20.95
CA THR A 216 9.32 -17.23 21.49
C THR A 216 9.91 -15.89 21.03
N LEU A 217 11.24 -15.79 20.96
CA LEU A 217 11.95 -14.61 20.51
C LEU A 217 11.71 -14.36 19.01
N ILE A 218 11.76 -15.40 18.17
CA ILE A 218 11.48 -15.30 16.73
C ILE A 218 10.03 -14.86 16.47
N VAL A 219 9.07 -15.46 17.18
CA VAL A 219 7.67 -15.10 17.10
C VAL A 219 7.46 -13.64 17.54
N GLY A 220 8.04 -13.25 18.67
CA GLY A 220 8.00 -11.89 19.20
C GLY A 220 8.57 -10.88 18.18
N PHE A 221 9.74 -11.18 17.62
CA PHE A 221 10.35 -10.36 16.58
C PHE A 221 9.45 -10.23 15.34
N THR A 222 8.88 -11.36 14.87
CA THR A 222 7.95 -11.36 13.72
C THR A 222 6.73 -10.48 13.99
N CYS A 223 6.12 -10.61 15.18
CA CYS A 223 4.99 -9.78 15.59
C CYS A 223 5.36 -8.29 15.67
N VAL A 224 6.53 -7.96 16.21
CA VAL A 224 7.03 -6.58 16.28
C VAL A 224 7.26 -6.03 14.87
N MET A 225 7.87 -6.79 13.97
CA MET A 225 8.08 -6.36 12.59
C MET A 225 6.75 -6.14 11.86
N MET A 226 5.79 -7.06 12.00
CA MET A 226 4.44 -6.88 11.45
C MET A 226 3.77 -5.62 12.01
N PHE A 227 3.88 -5.38 13.31
CA PHE A 227 3.34 -4.19 13.97
C PHE A 227 3.97 -2.90 13.43
N ILE A 228 5.30 -2.87 13.29
CA ILE A 228 6.03 -1.71 12.73
C ILE A 228 5.61 -1.45 11.28
N MET A 229 5.45 -2.49 10.47
CA MET A 229 4.98 -2.37 9.08
C MET A 229 3.55 -1.83 8.99
N LEU A 230 2.64 -2.32 9.82
CA LEU A 230 1.22 -1.98 9.76
C LEU A 230 0.90 -0.63 10.43
N PHE A 231 1.58 -0.28 11.50
CA PHE A 231 1.18 0.84 12.38
C PHE A 231 2.29 1.85 12.66
N GLY A 232 3.55 1.47 12.42
CA GLY A 232 4.70 2.26 12.73
C GLY A 232 5.29 2.96 11.51
N TYR A 233 6.54 2.62 11.21
CA TYR A 233 7.36 3.25 10.19
C TYR A 233 6.84 3.03 8.76
N GLY A 234 6.17 1.89 8.51
CA GLY A 234 5.59 1.55 7.20
C GLY A 234 4.40 2.42 6.80
N VAL A 235 3.84 3.22 7.70
CA VAL A 235 2.66 4.04 7.43
C VAL A 235 3.03 5.48 7.17
N THR A 236 2.83 5.93 5.92
CA THR A 236 2.92 7.34 5.58
C THR A 236 1.61 8.05 5.91
N ASN A 237 1.60 8.85 6.97
CA ASN A 237 0.44 9.67 7.34
C ASN A 237 0.31 10.87 6.38
N ILE A 238 -0.38 10.67 5.26
CA ILE A 238 -0.86 11.75 4.41
C ILE A 238 -2.25 12.16 4.94
N TYR A 239 -2.24 13.04 5.89
CA TYR A 239 -3.30 13.88 6.50
C TYR A 239 -4.73 13.48 6.73
N HIS A 240 -5.04 13.69 7.97
CA HIS A 240 -6.35 13.68 8.59
C HIS A 240 -6.99 15.08 8.67
N THR A 241 -7.13 15.79 7.57
CA THR A 241 -7.98 16.98 7.54
C THR A 241 -9.44 16.64 7.24
N GLY A 242 -9.74 15.35 7.03
CA GLY A 242 -11.09 14.90 6.65
C GLY A 242 -11.51 15.31 5.23
N LYS A 243 -10.84 16.24 4.60
CA LYS A 243 -11.11 16.71 3.25
C LYS A 243 -10.23 15.98 2.24
N LYS A 244 -10.84 15.53 1.14
CA LYS A 244 -10.12 14.95 0.00
C LYS A 244 -9.66 16.10 -0.89
N GLY A 245 -8.35 16.21 -1.18
CA GLY A 245 -7.83 17.29 -2.00
C GLY A 245 -6.37 17.12 -2.36
N PHE A 246 -5.90 17.99 -3.26
CA PHE A 246 -4.48 18.18 -3.51
C PHE A 246 -3.91 19.08 -2.41
N ILE A 247 -2.79 18.69 -1.82
CA ILE A 247 -2.10 19.42 -0.76
C ILE A 247 -0.66 19.63 -1.19
N ASP A 248 -0.16 20.85 -1.04
CA ASP A 248 1.24 21.15 -1.24
C ASP A 248 2.10 20.48 -0.15
N ARG A 249 3.28 19.99 -0.53
CA ARG A 249 4.22 19.36 0.42
C ARG A 249 4.70 20.34 1.46
N THR A 250 4.93 21.59 1.08
CA THR A 250 5.38 22.65 2.00
C THR A 250 4.33 23.00 3.04
N GLU A 251 3.06 23.10 2.64
CA GLU A 251 1.92 23.29 3.54
C GLU A 251 1.77 22.10 4.49
N ARG A 252 1.98 20.91 3.96
CA ARG A 252 2.03 19.67 4.73
C ARG A 252 3.03 19.74 5.89
N ASP A 253 4.24 20.16 5.61
CA ASP A 253 5.31 20.12 6.60
C ASP A 253 5.10 21.19 7.69
N LYS A 254 4.53 22.35 7.35
CA LYS A 254 4.07 23.36 8.31
C LYS A 254 3.02 22.80 9.29
N ILE A 255 2.00 22.10 8.77
CA ILE A 255 0.97 21.47 9.61
C ILE A 255 1.57 20.39 10.53
N LYS A 256 2.62 19.68 10.08
CA LYS A 256 3.35 18.73 10.95
C LYS A 256 4.05 19.41 12.09
N GLU A 257 4.74 20.51 11.83
CA GLU A 257 5.45 21.28 12.84
C GLU A 257 4.49 21.87 13.87
N GLU A 258 3.38 22.46 13.43
CA GLU A 258 2.36 22.98 14.34
C GLU A 258 1.78 21.90 15.26
N LYS A 259 1.50 20.71 14.71
CA LYS A 259 1.02 19.57 15.50
C LYS A 259 2.08 19.03 16.47
N ARG A 260 3.37 19.11 16.11
CA ARG A 260 4.46 18.76 17.03
C ARG A 260 4.55 19.74 18.18
N LYS A 261 4.49 21.06 17.89
CA LYS A 261 4.50 22.12 18.90
C LYS A 261 3.32 22.00 19.88
N LYS A 262 2.10 21.72 19.38
CA LYS A 262 0.92 21.49 20.23
C LYS A 262 0.93 20.21 21.07
N LYS A 263 1.87 19.28 20.84
CA LYS A 263 2.04 18.07 21.65
C LYS A 263 3.06 18.21 22.77
N ILE A 264 3.84 19.27 22.73
CA ILE A 264 4.93 19.55 23.69
C ILE A 264 4.43 20.51 24.79
N HIS A 265 3.32 21.22 24.55
CA HIS A 265 2.55 21.97 25.54
C HIS A 265 1.28 21.21 25.95
#